data_3120d72a3fafeae6f867bb24e799989e
#
_entry.id   3120d72a3fafeae6f867bb24e799989e
#
_cell.length_a   1.000
_cell.length_b   1.000
_cell.length_c   1.000
_cell.angle_alpha   90.00
_cell.angle_beta   90.00
_cell.angle_gamma   90.00
#
_symmetry.space_group_name_H-M   'P 1'
#
loop_
_entity.id
_entity.type
_entity.pdbx_description
1 polymer ?
#
loop_
_entity_poly.entity_id
_entity_poly.type
_entity_poly.pdbx_seq_one_letter_code
_entity_poly.pdbx_strand_id
1 'polypeptide(L)'
;MRDNELKIIDGNDLAGLLSAALTFDDEQQGGGQMDEIKAKGLAQWGVVEFTDEEIKTMPKAFRRLIILQNKRCRLRTRASGKETTTYEIRYRRDGYDVSASGKTIELAKANFIERLKTAQPIQKETCGGGSDKIPSTFSAFSLYHFENFKKEKVSPKHYENSLYLFNRYLSPRFKETPLIKITPSDCKTILDEVKAQGKGKTADDLHSILNGIFKNAIAHALIERNPLALILHKQHERENGQAITKADEITLFNALNGSIYEIAAALALYCGLRPNELETAEIQGEFIKAVNSKRKGGKVEYKLIPIIRRLRLFLPADGVFNIPNLDMLRREIKKALPGHKLYDLRTTFYTRCDEMGVAPPARDEFVGHSSGVLTNTYRDLSEEYLLREGEKLNAW
;
A
#
# COMPACT_ATOMS: atom_id res chain seq x y z
N MET A 1 24.04 -35.64 -19.13
CA MET A 1 23.54 -35.04 -20.36
C MET A 1 22.03 -35.05 -20.28
N ARG A 2 21.43 -33.93 -19.98
CA ARG A 2 20.02 -33.66 -20.15
C ARG A 2 19.92 -32.28 -20.78
N ASP A 3 19.44 -32.30 -22.00
CA ASP A 3 19.26 -31.14 -22.85
C ASP A 3 18.23 -30.19 -22.17
N ASN A 4 18.67 -28.97 -21.84
CA ASN A 4 17.80 -27.87 -21.54
C ASN A 4 17.27 -27.31 -22.85
N GLU A 5 16.14 -27.80 -23.30
CA GLU A 5 15.35 -27.15 -24.34
C GLU A 5 14.95 -25.75 -23.88
N LEU A 6 15.53 -24.76 -24.53
CA LEU A 6 15.11 -23.37 -24.49
C LEU A 6 13.66 -23.32 -25.01
N LYS A 7 12.69 -23.17 -24.09
CA LYS A 7 11.34 -22.80 -24.48
C LYS A 7 11.38 -21.40 -25.10
N ILE A 8 11.23 -21.38 -26.41
CA ILE A 8 11.00 -20.19 -27.22
C ILE A 8 9.64 -19.62 -26.75
N ILE A 9 9.64 -18.45 -26.12
CA ILE A 9 8.41 -17.71 -25.80
C ILE A 9 7.90 -17.17 -27.13
N ASP A 10 6.67 -17.55 -27.49
CA ASP A 10 6.02 -17.12 -28.73
C ASP A 10 5.89 -15.59 -28.73
N GLY A 11 6.09 -14.96 -29.92
CA GLY A 11 6.04 -13.51 -30.09
C GLY A 11 4.72 -12.85 -29.62
N ASN A 12 3.65 -13.64 -29.52
CA ASN A 12 2.37 -13.22 -28.95
C ASN A 12 2.41 -13.01 -27.44
N ASP A 13 3.21 -13.77 -26.68
CA ASP A 13 3.36 -13.59 -25.24
C ASP A 13 4.16 -12.33 -24.91
N LEU A 14 5.13 -11.96 -25.75
CA LEU A 14 5.89 -10.72 -25.60
C LEU A 14 5.02 -9.50 -25.96
N ALA A 15 4.19 -9.61 -26.99
CA ALA A 15 3.21 -8.58 -27.37
C ALA A 15 2.13 -8.40 -26.30
N GLY A 16 1.66 -9.48 -25.68
CA GLY A 16 0.73 -9.45 -24.56
C GLY A 16 1.32 -8.79 -23.31
N LEU A 17 2.58 -9.05 -22.99
CA LEU A 17 3.29 -8.44 -21.87
C LEU A 17 3.60 -6.95 -22.11
N LEU A 18 3.91 -6.57 -23.35
CA LEU A 18 4.06 -5.17 -23.75
C LEU A 18 2.72 -4.45 -23.81
N SER A 19 1.66 -5.10 -24.30
CA SER A 19 0.30 -4.57 -24.33
C SER A 19 -0.23 -4.32 -22.91
N ALA A 20 -0.05 -5.26 -21.99
CA ALA A 20 -0.44 -5.10 -20.59
C ALA A 20 0.34 -3.99 -19.86
N ALA A 21 1.53 -3.62 -20.35
CA ALA A 21 2.30 -2.47 -19.85
C ALA A 21 1.87 -1.14 -20.50
N LEU A 22 1.14 -1.19 -21.60
CA LEU A 22 0.74 -0.05 -22.43
C LEU A 22 -0.71 0.40 -22.20
N THR A 23 -1.55 -0.44 -21.59
CA THR A 23 -2.97 -0.12 -21.32
C THR A 23 -3.18 0.85 -20.15
N PHE A 24 -2.12 1.44 -19.63
CA PHE A 24 -2.19 2.46 -18.55
C PHE A 24 -1.75 3.84 -19.02
N ASP A 25 -2.23 4.39 -20.06
CA ASP A 25 -2.16 5.81 -20.48
C ASP A 25 -2.12 5.92 -22.02
N ASP A 26 -3.16 5.54 -22.70
CA ASP A 26 -3.30 5.84 -24.11
C ASP A 26 -4.55 6.68 -24.39
N GLU A 27 -4.43 7.94 -24.05
CA GLU A 27 -5.10 9.00 -24.83
C GLU A 27 -4.28 10.29 -24.71
N GLN A 28 -3.22 10.42 -25.52
CA GLN A 28 -2.77 11.63 -26.19
C GLN A 28 -1.29 11.58 -26.58
N GLN A 29 -1.07 11.64 -27.88
CA GLN A 29 0.15 12.03 -28.62
C GLN A 29 1.27 10.99 -28.79
N GLY A 30 1.46 10.51 -30.02
CA GLY A 30 2.72 9.94 -30.50
C GLY A 30 2.66 8.52 -31.09
N GLY A 31 1.60 8.13 -31.79
CA GLY A 31 1.43 6.77 -32.31
C GLY A 31 2.60 6.20 -33.13
N GLY A 32 3.25 7.02 -33.97
CA GLY A 32 4.32 6.53 -34.84
C GLY A 32 5.61 6.13 -34.12
N GLN A 33 6.02 6.87 -33.11
CA GLN A 33 7.26 6.60 -32.36
C GLN A 33 7.11 5.41 -31.41
N MET A 34 5.90 5.15 -30.92
CA MET A 34 5.58 3.99 -30.09
C MET A 34 5.58 2.69 -30.86
N ASP A 35 5.12 2.71 -32.13
CA ASP A 35 5.13 1.53 -32.99
C ASP A 35 6.55 1.14 -33.43
N GLU A 36 7.43 2.12 -33.63
CA GLU A 36 8.84 1.90 -33.92
C GLU A 36 9.59 1.29 -32.72
N ILE A 37 9.31 1.77 -31.50
CA ILE A 37 9.84 1.21 -30.26
C ILE A 37 9.34 -0.24 -30.03
N LYS A 38 8.06 -0.52 -30.32
CA LYS A 38 7.48 -1.87 -30.27
C LYS A 38 8.12 -2.81 -31.31
N ALA A 39 8.29 -2.33 -32.54
CA ALA A 39 8.91 -3.09 -33.61
C ALA A 39 10.38 -3.43 -33.32
N LYS A 40 11.15 -2.48 -32.76
CA LYS A 40 12.53 -2.70 -32.35
C LYS A 40 12.65 -3.70 -31.20
N GLY A 41 11.70 -3.69 -30.25
CA GLY A 41 11.61 -4.65 -29.15
C GLY A 41 11.27 -6.07 -29.59
N LEU A 42 10.45 -6.22 -30.63
CA LEU A 42 10.06 -7.50 -31.21
C LEU A 42 11.14 -8.09 -32.09
N ALA A 43 11.96 -7.26 -32.78
CA ALA A 43 12.97 -7.70 -33.73
C ALA A 43 14.26 -8.24 -33.08
N GLN A 44 14.52 -7.99 -31.80
CA GLN A 44 15.78 -8.31 -31.13
C GLN A 44 15.67 -9.39 -30.03
N TRP A 45 14.88 -10.43 -30.22
CA TRP A 45 14.92 -11.65 -29.37
C TRP A 45 15.15 -11.37 -27.87
N GLY A 46 14.33 -10.55 -27.24
CA GLY A 46 14.34 -10.32 -25.81
C GLY A 46 15.38 -9.36 -25.27
N VAL A 47 16.16 -8.70 -26.12
CA VAL A 47 17.09 -7.62 -25.73
C VAL A 47 16.66 -6.34 -26.42
N VAL A 48 15.97 -5.45 -25.71
CA VAL A 48 15.65 -4.12 -26.21
C VAL A 48 16.76 -3.18 -25.74
N GLU A 49 17.61 -2.75 -26.66
CA GLU A 49 18.64 -1.75 -26.42
C GLU A 49 18.19 -0.40 -26.97
N PHE A 50 18.16 0.60 -26.11
CA PHE A 50 17.84 1.96 -26.47
C PHE A 50 19.08 2.83 -26.34
N THR A 51 19.29 3.69 -27.30
CA THR A 51 20.34 4.72 -27.23
C THR A 51 19.99 5.78 -26.19
N ASP A 52 20.99 6.54 -25.74
CA ASP A 52 20.76 7.66 -24.80
C ASP A 52 19.80 8.71 -25.35
N GLU A 53 19.76 8.91 -26.67
CA GLU A 53 18.83 9.83 -27.34
C GLU A 53 17.41 9.28 -27.35
N GLU A 54 17.24 8.00 -27.66
CA GLU A 54 15.93 7.32 -27.60
C GLU A 54 15.36 7.36 -26.18
N ILE A 55 16.19 7.12 -25.16
CA ILE A 55 15.76 7.19 -23.76
C ILE A 55 15.30 8.59 -23.36
N LYS A 56 15.92 9.65 -23.89
CA LYS A 56 15.51 11.04 -23.61
C LYS A 56 14.14 11.36 -24.21
N THR A 57 13.80 10.77 -25.34
CA THR A 57 12.53 11.00 -26.05
C THR A 57 11.38 10.11 -25.56
N MET A 58 11.68 9.04 -24.83
CA MET A 58 10.66 8.10 -24.32
C MET A 58 9.77 8.70 -23.25
N PRO A 59 8.50 8.28 -23.17
CA PRO A 59 7.63 8.56 -22.02
C PRO A 59 8.27 8.12 -20.70
N LYS A 60 8.03 8.85 -19.60
CA LYS A 60 8.66 8.59 -18.29
C LYS A 60 8.49 7.15 -17.79
N ALA A 61 7.39 6.48 -18.13
CA ALA A 61 7.13 5.09 -17.76
C ALA A 61 8.11 4.11 -18.42
N PHE A 62 8.52 4.37 -19.67
CA PHE A 62 9.44 3.54 -20.44
C PHE A 62 10.92 3.80 -20.12
N ARG A 63 11.29 5.01 -19.76
CA ARG A 63 12.66 5.35 -19.37
C ARG A 63 13.18 4.55 -18.17
N ARG A 64 12.32 3.80 -17.49
CA ARG A 64 12.64 3.06 -16.27
C ARG A 64 12.70 1.54 -16.46
N LEU A 65 12.45 1.05 -17.66
CA LEU A 65 12.44 -0.37 -17.94
C LEU A 65 13.44 -0.68 -19.06
N ILE A 66 14.26 -1.70 -18.82
CA ILE A 66 15.21 -2.25 -19.78
C ILE A 66 15.14 -3.77 -19.70
N ILE A 67 15.18 -4.46 -20.82
CA ILE A 67 15.20 -5.92 -20.86
C ILE A 67 16.64 -6.34 -21.17
N LEU A 68 17.26 -7.07 -20.25
CA LEU A 68 18.60 -7.62 -20.39
C LEU A 68 18.54 -9.12 -20.09
N GLN A 69 19.04 -9.95 -21.01
CA GLN A 69 19.05 -11.41 -20.90
C GLN A 69 17.68 -11.97 -20.44
N ASN A 70 16.63 -11.60 -21.14
CA ASN A 70 15.23 -11.96 -20.84
C ASN A 70 14.72 -11.55 -19.45
N LYS A 71 15.43 -10.64 -18.75
CA LYS A 71 15.04 -10.14 -17.45
C LYS A 71 14.59 -8.69 -17.52
N ARG A 72 13.40 -8.42 -16.99
CA ARG A 72 12.84 -7.06 -16.90
C ARG A 72 13.51 -6.29 -15.76
N CYS A 73 14.46 -5.43 -16.10
CA CYS A 73 15.25 -4.65 -15.16
C CYS A 73 14.70 -3.22 -15.01
N ARG A 74 14.92 -2.61 -13.85
CA ARG A 74 14.61 -1.21 -13.62
C ARG A 74 15.85 -0.36 -13.86
N LEU A 75 15.77 0.58 -14.80
CA LEU A 75 16.80 1.60 -15.03
C LEU A 75 16.49 2.85 -14.20
N ARG A 76 17.47 3.37 -13.51
CA ARG A 76 17.41 4.63 -12.76
C ARG A 76 18.57 5.51 -13.14
N THR A 77 18.32 6.81 -13.24
CA THR A 77 19.36 7.84 -13.33
C THR A 77 19.51 8.53 -11.98
N ARG A 78 20.73 8.68 -11.51
CA ARG A 78 21.05 9.46 -10.30
C ARG A 78 21.95 10.60 -10.68
N ALA A 79 21.54 11.84 -10.41
CA ALA A 79 22.44 12.99 -10.43
C ALA A 79 23.30 12.96 -9.16
N SER A 80 24.61 12.92 -9.31
CA SER A 80 25.56 13.00 -8.20
C SER A 80 26.41 14.25 -8.39
N GLY A 81 26.12 15.31 -7.60
CA GLY A 81 26.86 16.57 -7.70
C GLY A 81 26.57 17.37 -8.98
N LYS A 82 27.32 18.43 -9.22
CA LYS A 82 27.03 19.42 -10.27
C LYS A 82 27.13 18.91 -11.72
N GLU A 83 27.73 17.73 -12.02
CA GLU A 83 27.97 17.32 -13.43
C GLU A 83 28.01 15.81 -13.74
N THR A 84 27.78 14.90 -12.83
CA THR A 84 27.87 13.47 -13.14
C THR A 84 26.53 12.73 -12.97
N THR A 85 25.97 12.30 -14.08
CA THR A 85 24.81 11.39 -14.09
C THR A 85 25.33 9.95 -14.02
N THR A 86 24.84 9.18 -13.05
CA THR A 86 25.10 7.73 -12.98
C THR A 86 23.83 6.96 -13.33
N TYR A 87 23.99 5.90 -14.09
CA TYR A 87 22.91 4.98 -14.45
C TYR A 87 22.97 3.75 -13.57
N GLU A 88 21.85 3.36 -12.96
CA GLU A 88 21.72 2.17 -12.12
C GLU A 88 20.71 1.22 -12.76
N ILE A 89 21.11 -0.01 -13.01
CA ILE A 89 20.25 -1.10 -13.49
C ILE A 89 20.03 -2.07 -12.32
N ARG A 90 18.76 -2.40 -12.03
CA ARG A 90 18.40 -3.32 -10.96
C ARG A 90 17.35 -4.33 -11.40
N TYR A 91 17.61 -5.58 -11.10
CA TYR A 91 16.68 -6.69 -11.21
C TYR A 91 16.40 -7.27 -9.84
N ARG A 92 15.10 -7.30 -9.46
CA ARG A 92 14.67 -7.84 -8.17
C ARG A 92 13.41 -8.69 -8.38
N ARG A 93 13.61 -9.90 -8.89
CA ARG A 93 12.57 -10.92 -9.12
C ARG A 93 13.21 -12.31 -9.09
N ASP A 94 12.36 -13.34 -9.03
CA ASP A 94 12.77 -14.75 -9.13
C ASP A 94 13.86 -15.15 -8.11
N GLY A 95 13.81 -14.55 -6.91
CA GLY A 95 14.82 -14.77 -5.89
C GLY A 95 16.14 -14.03 -6.10
N TYR A 96 16.29 -13.18 -7.12
CA TYR A 96 17.50 -12.37 -7.34
C TYR A 96 17.29 -10.92 -6.91
N ASP A 97 18.30 -10.30 -6.32
CA ASP A 97 18.43 -8.85 -6.14
C ASP A 97 19.79 -8.41 -6.63
N VAL A 98 19.89 -8.11 -7.93
CA VAL A 98 21.13 -7.72 -8.59
C VAL A 98 21.02 -6.26 -9.01
N SER A 99 22.01 -5.46 -8.68
CA SER A 99 22.12 -4.08 -9.15
C SER A 99 23.54 -3.74 -9.56
N ALA A 100 23.70 -2.94 -10.60
CA ALA A 100 24.96 -2.38 -11.00
C ALA A 100 24.78 -0.97 -11.52
N SER A 101 25.82 -0.16 -11.42
CA SER A 101 25.82 1.22 -11.87
C SER A 101 27.03 1.52 -12.74
N GLY A 102 26.91 2.55 -13.59
CA GLY A 102 27.96 3.01 -14.49
C GLY A 102 27.77 4.47 -14.83
N LYS A 103 28.83 5.13 -15.30
CA LYS A 103 28.79 6.51 -15.77
C LYS A 103 28.06 6.65 -17.12
N THR A 104 28.00 5.55 -17.88
CA THR A 104 27.21 5.42 -19.12
C THR A 104 26.24 4.24 -18.97
N ILE A 105 25.23 4.18 -19.82
CA ILE A 105 24.25 3.07 -19.83
C ILE A 105 24.94 1.76 -20.22
N GLU A 106 25.85 1.79 -21.20
CA GLU A 106 26.62 0.64 -21.68
C GLU A 106 27.47 0.07 -20.54
N LEU A 107 28.14 0.94 -19.78
CA LEU A 107 28.95 0.50 -18.63
C LEU A 107 28.05 -0.09 -17.53
N ALA A 108 26.90 0.50 -17.28
CA ALA A 108 25.93 -0.05 -16.32
C ALA A 108 25.39 -1.42 -16.78
N LYS A 109 25.11 -1.61 -18.08
CA LYS A 109 24.71 -2.89 -18.67
C LYS A 109 25.82 -3.95 -18.53
N ALA A 110 27.05 -3.63 -18.92
CA ALA A 110 28.20 -4.54 -18.82
C ALA A 110 28.42 -5.00 -17.37
N ASN A 111 28.46 -4.08 -16.45
CA ASN A 111 28.60 -4.35 -15.01
C ASN A 111 27.42 -5.18 -14.47
N PHE A 112 26.22 -4.94 -14.97
CA PHE A 112 25.03 -5.68 -14.55
C PHE A 112 25.07 -7.13 -15.06
N ILE A 113 25.43 -7.34 -16.33
CA ILE A 113 25.56 -8.68 -16.93
C ILE A 113 26.63 -9.49 -16.22
N GLU A 114 27.77 -8.88 -15.89
CA GLU A 114 28.84 -9.54 -15.15
C GLU A 114 28.37 -9.97 -13.76
N ARG A 115 27.74 -9.06 -13.03
CA ARG A 115 27.17 -9.38 -11.71
C ARG A 115 26.05 -10.42 -11.77
N LEU A 116 25.24 -10.42 -12.83
CA LEU A 116 24.19 -11.40 -13.00
C LEU A 116 24.76 -12.82 -13.23
N LYS A 117 25.92 -12.94 -13.91
CA LYS A 117 26.58 -14.25 -14.13
C LYS A 117 27.07 -14.88 -12.81
N THR A 118 27.50 -14.05 -11.86
CA THR A 118 27.99 -14.49 -10.56
C THR A 118 26.94 -14.46 -9.46
N ALA A 119 25.77 -13.84 -9.75
CA ALA A 119 24.68 -13.74 -8.80
C ALA A 119 24.06 -15.13 -8.57
N GLN A 120 24.11 -15.57 -7.34
CA GLN A 120 23.28 -16.69 -6.90
C GLN A 120 21.88 -16.16 -6.58
N PRO A 121 20.80 -16.93 -6.85
CA PRO A 121 19.51 -16.62 -6.29
C PRO A 121 19.71 -16.39 -4.80
N ILE A 122 19.11 -15.32 -4.27
CA ILE A 122 18.94 -15.22 -2.83
C ILE A 122 18.22 -16.54 -2.51
N GLN A 123 18.97 -17.49 -2.00
CA GLN A 123 18.36 -18.65 -1.40
C GLN A 123 17.45 -18.04 -0.33
N LYS A 124 16.14 -17.95 -0.63
CA LYS A 124 15.21 -18.15 0.44
C LYS A 124 15.72 -19.45 1.03
N GLU A 125 16.30 -19.40 2.20
CA GLU A 125 16.32 -20.55 3.06
C GLU A 125 14.85 -20.96 3.16
N THR A 126 14.42 -21.73 2.18
CA THR A 126 13.28 -22.60 2.34
C THR A 126 13.74 -23.48 3.48
N CYS A 127 13.14 -23.27 4.65
CA CYS A 127 13.10 -24.32 5.67
C CYS A 127 12.37 -25.51 5.04
N GLY A 128 13.06 -26.14 4.12
CA GLY A 128 12.67 -27.34 3.40
C GLY A 128 13.33 -28.52 4.06
N GLY A 129 12.53 -29.27 4.79
CA GLY A 129 12.68 -30.66 5.14
C GLY A 129 14.08 -31.16 5.50
N GLY A 130 14.42 -31.15 6.81
CA GLY A 130 15.60 -31.89 7.23
C GLY A 130 16.16 -31.45 8.58
N SER A 131 15.42 -31.58 9.58
CA SER A 131 15.54 -31.71 11.03
C SER A 131 14.57 -30.74 11.75
N ASP A 132 13.76 -31.29 12.65
CA ASP A 132 12.75 -30.61 13.48
C ASP A 132 13.35 -29.62 14.52
N LYS A 133 14.49 -28.99 14.25
CA LYS A 133 15.09 -28.04 15.17
C LYS A 133 14.55 -26.64 14.89
N ILE A 134 13.71 -26.18 15.81
CA ILE A 134 13.22 -24.81 15.85
C ILE A 134 14.42 -23.84 15.94
N PRO A 135 14.50 -22.83 15.07
CA PRO A 135 15.63 -21.88 15.10
C PRO A 135 15.73 -21.15 16.43
N SER A 136 16.94 -20.95 16.94
CA SER A 136 17.18 -20.28 18.23
C SER A 136 17.74 -18.87 18.12
N THR A 137 18.12 -18.42 16.91
CA THR A 137 18.56 -17.05 16.66
C THR A 137 17.37 -16.15 16.35
N PHE A 138 17.48 -14.85 16.65
CA PHE A 138 16.37 -13.92 16.50
C PHE A 138 15.84 -13.83 15.07
N SER A 139 16.70 -13.63 14.07
CA SER A 139 16.26 -13.47 12.69
C SER A 139 15.62 -14.74 12.16
N ALA A 140 16.24 -15.89 12.36
CA ALA A 140 15.72 -17.16 11.85
C ALA A 140 14.41 -17.55 12.55
N PHE A 141 14.34 -17.39 13.89
CA PHE A 141 13.09 -17.67 14.64
C PHE A 141 11.97 -16.66 14.29
N SER A 142 12.31 -15.40 14.08
CA SER A 142 11.31 -14.40 13.68
C SER A 142 10.68 -14.74 12.33
N LEU A 143 11.47 -15.16 11.34
CA LEU A 143 10.95 -15.60 10.05
C LEU A 143 10.07 -16.84 10.21
N TYR A 144 10.50 -17.82 11.03
CA TYR A 144 9.71 -18.98 11.38
C TYR A 144 8.37 -18.58 12.03
N HIS A 145 8.38 -17.61 12.97
CA HIS A 145 7.17 -17.06 13.58
C HIS A 145 6.24 -16.39 12.55
N PHE A 146 6.80 -15.57 11.63
CA PHE A 146 6.02 -14.91 10.60
C PHE A 146 5.31 -15.91 9.68
N GLU A 147 6.01 -16.93 9.20
CA GLU A 147 5.45 -17.91 8.26
C GLU A 147 4.45 -18.85 8.92
N ASN A 148 4.74 -19.37 10.12
CA ASN A 148 3.94 -20.43 10.73
C ASN A 148 2.84 -19.93 11.67
N PHE A 149 2.94 -18.70 12.21
CA PHE A 149 2.01 -18.23 13.25
C PHE A 149 1.32 -16.93 12.93
N LYS A 150 1.89 -16.07 12.06
CA LYS A 150 1.32 -14.77 11.79
C LYS A 150 0.60 -14.71 10.44
N LYS A 151 1.10 -15.38 9.42
CA LYS A 151 0.63 -15.30 8.03
C LYS A 151 -0.87 -15.58 7.89
N GLU A 152 -1.34 -16.63 8.54
CA GLU A 152 -2.76 -17.04 8.47
C GLU A 152 -3.68 -16.27 9.43
N LYS A 153 -3.10 -15.61 10.45
CA LYS A 153 -3.88 -14.91 11.48
C LYS A 153 -4.21 -13.46 11.16
N VAL A 154 -3.53 -12.87 10.18
CA VAL A 154 -3.68 -11.46 9.86
C VAL A 154 -3.91 -11.25 8.37
N SER A 155 -4.46 -10.08 7.99
CA SER A 155 -4.63 -9.76 6.57
C SER A 155 -3.27 -9.69 5.86
N PRO A 156 -3.23 -9.99 4.54
CA PRO A 156 -1.98 -9.94 3.75
C PRO A 156 -1.24 -8.61 3.90
N LYS A 157 -1.96 -7.50 3.85
CA LYS A 157 -1.39 -6.16 4.02
C LYS A 157 -0.77 -5.94 5.41
N HIS A 158 -1.40 -6.46 6.47
CA HIS A 158 -0.85 -6.36 7.82
C HIS A 158 0.38 -7.25 8.00
N TYR A 159 0.40 -8.42 7.36
CA TYR A 159 1.56 -9.30 7.31
C TYR A 159 2.74 -8.62 6.61
N GLU A 160 2.53 -8.08 5.40
CA GLU A 160 3.55 -7.36 4.64
C GLU A 160 4.13 -6.16 5.41
N ASN A 161 3.27 -5.34 6.03
CA ASN A 161 3.69 -4.22 6.84
C ASN A 161 4.52 -4.66 8.05
N SER A 162 4.12 -5.74 8.72
CA SER A 162 4.87 -6.27 9.86
C SER A 162 6.23 -6.80 9.43
N LEU A 163 6.29 -7.52 8.32
CA LEU A 163 7.54 -8.02 7.75
C LEU A 163 8.45 -6.88 7.28
N TYR A 164 7.86 -5.82 6.70
CA TYR A 164 8.62 -4.61 6.36
C TYR A 164 9.26 -3.96 7.58
N LEU A 165 8.49 -3.79 8.68
CA LEU A 165 8.99 -3.21 9.94
C LEU A 165 10.07 -4.08 10.56
N PHE A 166 9.87 -5.39 10.58
CA PHE A 166 10.88 -6.36 11.04
C PHE A 166 12.17 -6.21 10.25
N ASN A 167 12.11 -6.26 8.91
CA ASN A 167 13.30 -6.17 8.06
C ASN A 167 14.01 -4.81 8.14
N ARG A 168 13.26 -3.74 8.41
CA ARG A 168 13.80 -2.39 8.46
C ARG A 168 14.47 -2.05 9.79
N TYR A 169 13.88 -2.49 10.90
CA TYR A 169 14.28 -2.06 12.24
C TYR A 169 14.84 -3.16 13.11
N LEU A 170 14.23 -4.35 13.10
CA LEU A 170 14.56 -5.42 14.05
C LEU A 170 15.66 -6.35 13.53
N SER A 171 15.52 -6.84 12.30
CA SER A 171 16.49 -7.76 11.71
C SER A 171 17.92 -7.19 11.64
N PRO A 172 18.15 -5.90 11.25
CA PRO A 172 19.49 -5.34 11.26
C PRO A 172 20.08 -5.17 12.67
N ARG A 173 19.22 -4.99 13.69
CA ARG A 173 19.64 -4.76 15.08
C ARG A 173 20.03 -6.04 15.78
N PHE A 174 19.20 -7.07 15.69
CA PHE A 174 19.39 -8.31 16.42
C PHE A 174 20.10 -9.40 15.62
N LYS A 175 20.01 -9.36 14.28
CA LYS A 175 20.68 -10.33 13.37
C LYS A 175 20.56 -11.78 13.86
N GLU A 176 21.70 -12.46 13.96
CA GLU A 176 21.84 -13.84 14.43
C GLU A 176 22.05 -13.95 15.95
N THR A 177 21.70 -12.91 16.70
CA THR A 177 21.78 -12.96 18.18
C THR A 177 20.85 -14.07 18.70
N PRO A 178 21.35 -14.98 19.53
CA PRO A 178 20.49 -15.97 20.19
C PRO A 178 19.38 -15.30 21.00
N LEU A 179 18.15 -15.81 20.90
CA LEU A 179 16.99 -15.24 21.60
C LEU A 179 17.20 -15.05 23.09
N ILE A 180 17.88 -16.01 23.73
CA ILE A 180 18.19 -15.99 25.17
C ILE A 180 19.14 -14.85 25.58
N LYS A 181 19.90 -14.29 24.63
CA LYS A 181 20.86 -13.18 24.88
C LYS A 181 20.24 -11.81 24.69
N ILE A 182 19.03 -11.71 24.19
CA ILE A 182 18.33 -10.43 23.99
C ILE A 182 17.82 -9.93 25.32
N THR A 183 18.27 -8.74 25.71
CA THR A 183 17.94 -8.13 26.99
C THR A 183 16.76 -7.15 26.88
N PRO A 184 16.09 -6.82 28.01
CA PRO A 184 15.13 -5.72 28.05
C PRO A 184 15.73 -4.39 27.57
N SER A 185 17.01 -4.11 27.89
CA SER A 185 17.70 -2.90 27.45
C SER A 185 17.81 -2.80 25.94
N ASP A 186 18.13 -3.91 25.24
CA ASP A 186 18.22 -3.92 23.78
C ASP A 186 16.88 -3.59 23.14
N CYS A 187 15.80 -4.18 23.66
CA CYS A 187 14.46 -3.93 23.19
C CYS A 187 14.02 -2.48 23.46
N LYS A 188 14.32 -1.95 24.64
CA LYS A 188 14.00 -0.57 25.01
C LYS A 188 14.71 0.42 24.11
N THR A 189 15.99 0.24 23.88
CA THR A 189 16.84 1.14 23.07
C THR A 189 16.26 1.31 21.67
N ILE A 190 15.90 0.23 20.97
CA ILE A 190 15.33 0.33 19.62
C ILE A 190 13.97 1.02 19.59
N LEU A 191 13.13 0.78 20.60
CA LEU A 191 11.83 1.45 20.70
C LEU A 191 11.98 2.95 20.97
N ASP A 192 12.90 3.34 21.83
CA ASP A 192 13.19 4.73 22.17
C ASP A 192 13.85 5.48 21.00
N GLU A 193 14.78 4.85 20.27
CA GLU A 193 15.39 5.41 19.06
C GLU A 193 14.32 5.73 17.98
N VAL A 194 13.35 4.84 17.81
CA VAL A 194 12.26 5.06 16.85
C VAL A 194 11.28 6.14 17.34
N LYS A 195 10.99 6.19 18.63
CA LYS A 195 10.19 7.26 19.23
C LYS A 195 10.84 8.62 19.10
N ALA A 196 12.16 8.71 19.33
CA ALA A 196 12.93 9.94 19.20
C ALA A 196 12.90 10.51 17.76
N GLN A 197 12.67 9.65 16.74
CA GLN A 197 12.46 10.08 15.36
C GLN A 197 11.03 10.61 15.09
N GLY A 198 10.19 10.80 16.10
CA GLY A 198 8.78 11.20 15.94
C GLY A 198 7.87 10.07 15.45
N LYS A 199 8.32 8.82 15.43
CA LYS A 199 7.60 7.65 14.88
C LYS A 199 6.95 6.81 15.99
N GLY A 200 6.22 7.44 16.89
CA GLY A 200 5.62 6.76 18.05
C GLY A 200 4.75 5.57 17.68
N LYS A 201 3.88 5.70 16.65
CA LYS A 201 3.05 4.58 16.17
C LYS A 201 3.88 3.42 15.62
N THR A 202 4.99 3.70 14.94
CA THR A 202 5.93 2.65 14.47
C THR A 202 6.55 1.92 15.65
N ALA A 203 6.91 2.62 16.73
CA ALA A 203 7.44 2.00 17.94
C ALA A 203 6.38 1.08 18.60
N ASP A 204 5.10 1.45 18.62
CA ASP A 204 4.01 0.58 19.10
C ASP A 204 3.90 -0.70 18.27
N ASP A 205 3.98 -0.56 16.94
CA ASP A 205 3.91 -1.71 16.04
C ASP A 205 5.14 -2.62 16.20
N LEU A 206 6.34 -2.07 16.38
CA LEU A 206 7.55 -2.83 16.69
C LEU A 206 7.47 -3.54 18.04
N HIS A 207 6.94 -2.87 19.08
CA HIS A 207 6.67 -3.49 20.37
C HIS A 207 5.71 -4.68 20.23
N SER A 208 4.63 -4.52 19.45
CA SER A 208 3.68 -5.59 19.19
C SER A 208 4.31 -6.78 18.45
N ILE A 209 5.17 -6.51 17.45
CA ILE A 209 5.89 -7.55 16.70
C ILE A 209 6.84 -8.31 17.62
N LEU A 210 7.69 -7.61 18.38
CA LEU A 210 8.60 -8.21 19.34
C LEU A 210 7.87 -9.06 20.38
N ASN A 211 6.76 -8.54 20.92
CA ASN A 211 5.96 -9.26 21.89
C ASN A 211 5.39 -10.56 21.32
N GLY A 212 4.95 -10.55 20.05
CA GLY A 212 4.48 -11.76 19.36
C GLY A 212 5.59 -12.80 19.19
N ILE A 213 6.79 -12.36 18.76
CA ILE A 213 7.95 -13.22 18.57
C ILE A 213 8.36 -13.85 19.91
N PHE A 214 8.54 -13.05 20.98
CA PHE A 214 8.98 -13.57 22.27
C PHE A 214 7.93 -14.46 22.96
N LYS A 215 6.63 -14.14 22.85
CA LYS A 215 5.57 -15.03 23.34
C LYS A 215 5.65 -16.40 22.67
N ASN A 216 5.92 -16.43 21.38
CA ASN A 216 6.06 -17.67 20.63
C ASN A 216 7.37 -18.41 20.99
N ALA A 217 8.46 -17.67 21.21
CA ALA A 217 9.71 -18.24 21.67
C ALA A 217 9.58 -18.91 23.05
N ILE A 218 8.77 -18.34 23.96
CA ILE A 218 8.45 -18.98 25.26
C ILE A 218 7.63 -20.26 25.04
N ALA A 219 6.62 -20.22 24.16
CA ALA A 219 5.80 -21.40 23.86
C ALA A 219 6.63 -22.56 23.29
N HIS A 220 7.75 -22.25 22.64
CA HIS A 220 8.72 -23.24 22.15
C HIS A 220 9.87 -23.53 23.10
N ALA A 221 9.82 -23.05 24.35
CA ALA A 221 10.84 -23.23 25.38
C ALA A 221 12.25 -22.73 24.97
N LEU A 222 12.35 -21.77 24.03
CA LEU A 222 13.63 -21.16 23.62
C LEU A 222 14.13 -20.09 24.60
N ILE A 223 13.18 -19.45 25.31
CA ILE A 223 13.44 -18.48 26.36
C ILE A 223 12.44 -18.70 27.50
N GLU A 224 12.81 -18.39 28.72
CA GLU A 224 11.93 -18.53 29.88
C GLU A 224 11.05 -17.32 30.12
N ARG A 225 11.54 -16.13 29.78
CA ARG A 225 10.87 -14.86 30.07
C ARG A 225 10.85 -13.95 28.83
N ASN A 226 9.78 -13.19 28.71
CA ASN A 226 9.67 -12.18 27.67
C ASN A 226 10.50 -10.93 28.06
N PRO A 227 11.51 -10.54 27.29
CA PRO A 227 12.31 -9.32 27.58
C PRO A 227 11.46 -8.04 27.67
N LEU A 228 10.33 -8.00 26.97
CA LEU A 228 9.43 -6.83 26.99
C LEU A 228 8.57 -6.73 28.27
N ALA A 229 8.44 -7.81 29.04
CA ALA A 229 7.57 -7.80 30.23
C ALA A 229 7.99 -6.79 31.31
N LEU A 230 9.27 -6.41 31.34
CA LEU A 230 9.82 -5.44 32.28
C LEU A 230 9.91 -4.02 31.69
N ILE A 231 9.46 -3.81 30.45
CA ILE A 231 9.51 -2.52 29.78
C ILE A 231 8.14 -1.85 29.89
N LEU A 232 8.09 -0.72 30.57
CA LEU A 232 6.91 0.14 30.56
C LEU A 232 6.85 0.83 29.18
N HIS A 233 5.94 0.37 28.32
CA HIS A 233 5.73 0.94 26.99
C HIS A 233 4.48 1.84 27.02
N LYS A 234 4.69 3.16 27.05
CA LYS A 234 3.60 4.13 26.84
C LYS A 234 3.27 4.15 25.36
N GLN A 235 2.03 3.81 25.03
CA GLN A 235 1.53 3.86 23.65
C GLN A 235 1.51 5.30 23.13
N HIS A 236 1.67 5.42 21.82
CA HIS A 236 1.55 6.69 21.13
C HIS A 236 0.10 7.21 21.20
N GLU A 237 -0.05 8.43 21.65
CA GLU A 237 -1.35 9.11 21.65
C GLU A 237 -1.76 9.41 20.22
N ARG A 238 -2.93 8.93 19.83
CA ARG A 238 -3.45 9.18 18.49
C ARG A 238 -4.04 10.59 18.44
N GLU A 239 -3.65 11.36 17.44
CA GLU A 239 -4.36 12.58 17.11
C GLU A 239 -5.76 12.22 16.61
N ASN A 240 -6.77 12.82 17.21
CA ASN A 240 -8.12 12.74 16.70
C ASN A 240 -8.22 13.49 15.37
N GLY A 241 -9.05 12.97 14.44
CA GLY A 241 -9.40 13.72 13.24
C GLY A 241 -10.14 15.00 13.62
N GLN A 242 -9.95 16.03 12.83
CA GLN A 242 -10.63 17.33 13.01
C GLN A 242 -11.68 17.50 11.92
N ALA A 243 -12.92 17.84 12.31
CA ALA A 243 -13.93 18.19 11.34
C ALA A 243 -13.56 19.51 10.64
N ILE A 244 -13.76 19.57 9.34
CA ILE A 244 -13.57 20.80 8.56
C ILE A 244 -14.74 21.77 8.80
N THR A 245 -14.46 23.07 8.69
CA THR A 245 -15.48 24.11 8.77
C THR A 245 -16.24 24.24 7.44
N LYS A 246 -17.36 24.99 7.44
CA LYS A 246 -18.07 25.33 6.19
C LYS A 246 -17.20 26.18 5.24
N ALA A 247 -16.32 27.01 5.77
CA ALA A 247 -15.37 27.79 4.97
C ALA A 247 -14.32 26.90 4.32
N ASP A 248 -13.80 25.90 5.05
CA ASP A 248 -12.87 24.91 4.53
C ASP A 248 -13.53 24.04 3.44
N GLU A 249 -14.80 23.68 3.61
CA GLU A 249 -15.57 22.94 2.60
C GLU A 249 -15.65 23.72 1.29
N ILE A 250 -15.97 25.02 1.34
CA ILE A 250 -15.99 25.88 0.17
C ILE A 250 -14.59 25.98 -0.47
N THR A 251 -13.56 26.17 0.34
CA THR A 251 -12.18 26.24 -0.11
C THR A 251 -11.75 24.94 -0.81
N LEU A 252 -12.11 23.80 -0.23
CA LEU A 252 -11.81 22.49 -0.80
C LEU A 252 -12.42 22.32 -2.18
N PHE A 253 -13.74 22.55 -2.30
CA PHE A 253 -14.43 22.32 -3.57
C PHE A 253 -14.07 23.39 -4.63
N ASN A 254 -13.77 24.62 -4.24
CA ASN A 254 -13.22 25.61 -5.18
C ASN A 254 -11.86 25.17 -5.73
N ALA A 255 -11.00 24.59 -4.88
CA ALA A 255 -9.70 24.09 -5.30
C ALA A 255 -9.75 22.83 -6.16
N LEU A 256 -10.78 22.00 -5.98
CA LEU A 256 -10.96 20.73 -6.71
C LEU A 256 -11.95 20.85 -7.88
N ASN A 257 -12.57 22.00 -8.08
CA ASN A 257 -13.61 22.21 -9.09
C ASN A 257 -13.18 21.74 -10.49
N GLY A 258 -14.00 20.89 -11.11
CA GLY A 258 -13.74 20.30 -12.42
C GLY A 258 -12.57 19.33 -12.48
N SER A 259 -11.95 19.00 -11.36
CA SER A 259 -10.89 18.00 -11.30
C SER A 259 -11.42 16.59 -11.11
N ILE A 260 -10.63 15.58 -11.50
CA ILE A 260 -10.94 14.17 -11.27
C ILE A 260 -11.03 13.80 -9.77
N TYR A 261 -10.60 14.69 -8.88
CA TYR A 261 -10.58 14.47 -7.42
C TYR A 261 -11.87 14.94 -6.75
N GLU A 262 -12.66 15.75 -7.40
CA GLU A 262 -13.84 16.41 -6.85
C GLU A 262 -14.89 15.42 -6.34
N ILE A 263 -15.27 14.45 -7.15
CA ILE A 263 -16.25 13.41 -6.78
C ILE A 263 -15.75 12.56 -5.62
N ALA A 264 -14.49 12.17 -5.63
CA ALA A 264 -13.89 11.37 -4.57
C ALA A 264 -13.86 12.13 -3.22
N ALA A 265 -13.59 13.43 -3.25
CA ALA A 265 -13.66 14.30 -2.08
C ALA A 265 -15.10 14.45 -1.58
N ALA A 266 -16.08 14.61 -2.50
CA ALA A 266 -17.50 14.70 -2.17
C ALA A 266 -18.01 13.39 -1.52
N LEU A 267 -17.64 12.22 -2.05
CA LEU A 267 -17.97 10.93 -1.46
C LEU A 267 -17.34 10.77 -0.05
N ALA A 268 -16.09 11.20 0.11
CA ALA A 268 -15.43 11.14 1.42
C ALA A 268 -16.11 12.06 2.44
N LEU A 269 -16.55 13.26 2.02
CA LEU A 269 -17.17 14.25 2.89
C LEU A 269 -18.65 13.93 3.16
N TYR A 270 -19.45 13.69 2.14
CA TYR A 270 -20.91 13.58 2.26
C TYR A 270 -21.43 12.16 2.47
N CYS A 271 -20.57 11.14 2.32
CA CYS A 271 -20.88 9.75 2.67
C CYS A 271 -20.00 9.23 3.82
N GLY A 272 -18.97 9.97 4.22
CA GLY A 272 -18.05 9.53 5.25
C GLY A 272 -17.29 8.24 4.90
N LEU A 273 -17.04 7.96 3.63
CA LEU A 273 -16.33 6.77 3.19
C LEU A 273 -14.87 6.78 3.64
N ARG A 274 -14.36 5.62 4.04
CA ARG A 274 -12.92 5.46 4.27
C ARG A 274 -12.18 5.50 2.93
N PRO A 275 -10.90 5.94 2.88
CA PRO A 275 -10.17 6.03 1.62
C PRO A 275 -10.23 4.78 0.74
N ASN A 276 -10.08 3.60 1.32
CA ASN A 276 -10.15 2.33 0.60
C ASN A 276 -11.58 1.85 0.27
N GLU A 277 -12.61 2.51 0.78
CA GLU A 277 -14.01 2.25 0.46
C GLU A 277 -14.48 3.07 -0.74
N LEU A 278 -13.76 4.17 -1.06
CA LEU A 278 -14.04 4.99 -2.22
C LEU A 278 -13.96 4.19 -3.53
N GLU A 279 -12.98 3.30 -3.66
CA GLU A 279 -12.76 2.48 -4.87
C GLU A 279 -13.90 1.48 -5.12
N THR A 280 -14.73 1.21 -4.13
CA THR A 280 -15.85 0.27 -4.22
C THR A 280 -17.21 0.97 -4.21
N ALA A 281 -17.20 2.31 -4.23
CA ALA A 281 -18.42 3.09 -4.17
C ALA A 281 -19.16 3.04 -5.52
N GLU A 282 -20.45 2.77 -5.47
CA GLU A 282 -21.36 2.75 -6.63
C GLU A 282 -22.72 3.37 -6.26
N ILE A 283 -23.44 3.89 -7.23
CA ILE A 283 -24.82 4.36 -7.03
C ILE A 283 -25.76 3.17 -7.12
N GLN A 284 -26.59 2.99 -6.08
CA GLN A 284 -27.67 2.01 -6.04
C GLN A 284 -28.96 2.71 -5.64
N GLY A 285 -29.79 3.12 -6.62
CA GLY A 285 -31.00 3.87 -6.37
C GLY A 285 -30.71 5.20 -5.65
N GLU A 286 -31.31 5.41 -4.49
CA GLU A 286 -31.12 6.60 -3.66
C GLU A 286 -29.90 6.53 -2.71
N PHE A 287 -29.04 5.53 -2.89
CA PHE A 287 -27.91 5.27 -2.01
C PHE A 287 -26.57 5.26 -2.75
N ILE A 288 -25.54 5.64 -2.04
CA ILE A 288 -24.17 5.20 -2.33
C ILE A 288 -23.95 3.89 -1.59
N LYS A 289 -23.65 2.83 -2.34
CA LYS A 289 -23.27 1.52 -1.82
C LYS A 289 -21.75 1.39 -1.85
N ALA A 290 -21.16 0.94 -0.77
CA ALA A 290 -19.70 0.70 -0.70
C ALA A 290 -19.38 -0.49 0.22
N VAL A 291 -18.27 -1.17 -0.06
CA VAL A 291 -17.80 -2.28 0.79
C VAL A 291 -17.38 -1.76 2.17
N ASN A 292 -17.88 -2.37 3.24
CA ASN A 292 -17.44 -2.07 4.61
C ASN A 292 -16.09 -2.71 4.91
N SER A 293 -15.01 -1.96 4.74
CA SER A 293 -13.62 -2.45 4.80
C SER A 293 -13.13 -2.93 6.17
N LYS A 294 -13.87 -2.66 7.26
CA LYS A 294 -13.45 -3.04 8.63
C LYS A 294 -14.18 -4.24 9.22
N ARG A 295 -15.15 -4.82 8.52
CA ARG A 295 -15.83 -6.03 9.01
C ARG A 295 -14.90 -7.25 8.93
N LYS A 296 -14.93 -8.06 9.98
CA LYS A 296 -14.15 -9.29 10.10
C LYS A 296 -15.06 -10.48 9.81
N GLY A 297 -14.50 -11.58 9.29
CA GLY A 297 -15.24 -12.84 9.18
C GLY A 297 -15.48 -13.38 7.77
N GLY A 298 -14.78 -12.81 6.77
CA GLY A 298 -14.77 -13.39 5.40
C GLY A 298 -16.00 -13.11 4.54
N LYS A 299 -17.09 -12.57 5.10
CA LYS A 299 -18.23 -12.09 4.30
C LYS A 299 -18.03 -10.64 3.91
N VAL A 300 -18.23 -10.36 2.63
CA VAL A 300 -18.28 -8.98 2.13
C VAL A 300 -19.60 -8.37 2.62
N GLU A 301 -19.51 -7.29 3.38
CA GLU A 301 -20.66 -6.51 3.81
C GLU A 301 -20.62 -5.15 3.14
N TYR A 302 -21.77 -4.65 2.78
CA TYR A 302 -21.94 -3.36 2.14
C TYR A 302 -22.57 -2.37 3.12
N LYS A 303 -22.30 -1.10 2.89
CA LYS A 303 -22.96 0.03 3.53
C LYS A 303 -23.85 0.70 2.50
N LEU A 304 -25.01 1.17 2.95
CA LEU A 304 -25.92 2.00 2.17
C LEU A 304 -25.97 3.38 2.82
N ILE A 305 -25.51 4.40 2.10
CA ILE A 305 -25.49 5.77 2.57
C ILE A 305 -26.42 6.60 1.66
N PRO A 306 -27.46 7.24 2.22
CA PRO A 306 -28.38 8.04 1.42
C PRO A 306 -27.69 9.14 0.63
N ILE A 307 -28.08 9.34 -0.63
CA ILE A 307 -27.59 10.42 -1.47
C ILE A 307 -28.29 11.72 -1.09
N ILE A 308 -27.61 12.54 -0.30
CA ILE A 308 -28.11 13.85 0.12
C ILE A 308 -28.05 14.87 -1.02
N ARG A 309 -28.83 15.98 -0.90
CA ARG A 309 -28.92 17.02 -1.93
C ARG A 309 -27.56 17.58 -2.34
N ARG A 310 -26.66 17.83 -1.39
CA ARG A 310 -25.30 18.34 -1.68
C ARG A 310 -24.48 17.36 -2.49
N LEU A 311 -24.53 16.08 -2.17
CA LEU A 311 -23.80 15.08 -2.93
C LEU A 311 -24.28 14.98 -4.38
N ARG A 312 -25.60 15.13 -4.62
CA ARG A 312 -26.18 15.08 -5.97
C ARG A 312 -25.56 16.10 -6.94
N LEU A 313 -25.05 17.22 -6.42
CA LEU A 313 -24.41 18.26 -7.24
C LEU A 313 -23.08 17.79 -7.86
N PHE A 314 -22.46 16.77 -7.30
CA PHE A 314 -21.17 16.23 -7.74
C PHE A 314 -21.29 14.91 -8.52
N LEU A 315 -22.44 14.24 -8.42
CA LEU A 315 -22.63 12.96 -9.10
C LEU A 315 -22.96 13.18 -10.58
N PRO A 316 -22.32 12.41 -11.48
CA PRO A 316 -22.64 12.49 -12.91
C PRO A 316 -24.03 11.96 -13.20
N ALA A 317 -24.67 12.49 -14.26
CA ALA A 317 -26.04 12.15 -14.63
C ALA A 317 -26.21 10.68 -15.05
N ASP A 318 -25.17 10.07 -15.60
CA ASP A 318 -25.12 8.66 -15.99
C ASP A 318 -24.83 7.72 -14.81
N GLY A 319 -24.55 8.29 -13.63
CA GLY A 319 -24.25 7.52 -12.42
C GLY A 319 -22.88 6.82 -12.41
N VAL A 320 -22.06 7.05 -13.43
CA VAL A 320 -20.76 6.40 -13.58
C VAL A 320 -19.63 7.37 -13.19
N PHE A 321 -18.80 6.99 -12.24
CA PHE A 321 -17.65 7.79 -11.83
C PHE A 321 -16.43 6.91 -11.54
N ASN A 322 -15.26 7.48 -11.75
CA ASN A 322 -14.00 6.83 -11.47
C ASN A 322 -13.33 7.47 -10.26
N ILE A 323 -12.75 6.64 -9.39
CA ILE A 323 -12.01 7.12 -8.24
C ILE A 323 -10.52 7.24 -8.63
N PRO A 324 -9.93 8.43 -8.48
CA PRO A 324 -8.53 8.64 -8.79
C PRO A 324 -7.62 7.95 -7.79
N ASN A 325 -6.31 7.89 -8.11
CA ASN A 325 -5.32 7.36 -7.19
C ASN A 325 -5.40 8.06 -5.81
N LEU A 326 -5.59 7.27 -4.76
CA LEU A 326 -5.83 7.78 -3.40
C LEU A 326 -4.65 8.57 -2.81
N ASP A 327 -3.41 8.27 -3.22
CA ASP A 327 -2.24 9.03 -2.75
C ASP A 327 -2.18 10.41 -3.39
N MET A 328 -2.61 10.53 -4.64
CA MET A 328 -2.78 11.82 -5.31
C MET A 328 -3.93 12.62 -4.69
N LEU A 329 -5.08 11.97 -4.45
CA LEU A 329 -6.21 12.61 -3.75
C LEU A 329 -5.78 13.18 -2.38
N ARG A 330 -5.02 12.42 -1.59
CA ARG A 330 -4.46 12.89 -0.30
C ARG A 330 -3.58 14.12 -0.45
N ARG A 331 -2.78 14.17 -1.52
CA ARG A 331 -1.90 15.32 -1.80
C ARG A 331 -2.70 16.56 -2.19
N GLU A 332 -3.70 16.42 -3.05
CA GLU A 332 -4.54 17.54 -3.48
C GLU A 332 -5.39 18.08 -2.34
N ILE A 333 -5.96 17.22 -1.50
CA ILE A 333 -6.68 17.66 -0.29
C ILE A 333 -5.72 18.40 0.67
N LYS A 334 -4.52 17.87 0.92
CA LYS A 334 -3.54 18.54 1.77
C LYS A 334 -3.06 19.88 1.21
N LYS A 335 -3.05 20.02 -0.13
CA LYS A 335 -2.72 21.29 -0.81
C LYS A 335 -3.85 22.29 -0.66
N ALA A 336 -5.10 21.87 -0.85
CA ALA A 336 -6.28 22.71 -0.68
C ALA A 336 -6.50 23.12 0.78
N LEU A 337 -6.29 22.19 1.71
CA LEU A 337 -6.49 22.36 3.16
C LEU A 337 -5.22 21.88 3.92
N PRO A 338 -4.18 22.71 4.08
CA PRO A 338 -2.89 22.28 4.65
C PRO A 338 -2.97 21.69 6.07
N GLY A 339 -3.97 22.10 6.86
CA GLY A 339 -4.21 21.61 8.23
C GLY A 339 -4.95 20.27 8.32
N HIS A 340 -5.47 19.75 7.19
CA HIS A 340 -6.38 18.61 7.17
C HIS A 340 -5.86 17.42 6.36
N LYS A 341 -6.44 16.26 6.66
CA LYS A 341 -6.15 14.97 5.99
C LYS A 341 -7.43 14.47 5.31
N LEU A 342 -7.31 13.64 4.29
CA LEU A 342 -8.46 12.98 3.64
C LEU A 342 -9.42 12.33 4.67
N TYR A 343 -8.90 11.77 5.76
CA TYR A 343 -9.71 11.13 6.79
C TYR A 343 -10.55 12.13 7.59
N ASP A 344 -10.18 13.41 7.63
CA ASP A 344 -10.93 14.45 8.33
C ASP A 344 -12.28 14.75 7.65
N LEU A 345 -12.39 14.49 6.34
CA LEU A 345 -13.67 14.58 5.64
C LEU A 345 -14.69 13.58 6.22
N ARG A 346 -14.25 12.37 6.52
CA ARG A 346 -15.10 11.38 7.19
C ARG A 346 -15.39 11.78 8.64
N THR A 347 -14.43 12.37 9.36
CA THR A 347 -14.67 12.90 10.70
C THR A 347 -15.74 13.99 10.64
N THR A 348 -15.70 14.84 9.62
CA THR A 348 -16.70 15.88 9.37
C THR A 348 -18.09 15.28 9.16
N PHE A 349 -18.22 14.27 8.30
CA PHE A 349 -19.49 13.57 8.09
C PHE A 349 -20.07 13.04 9.41
N TYR A 350 -19.25 12.38 10.21
CA TYR A 350 -19.67 11.85 11.51
C TYR A 350 -20.17 12.96 12.44
N THR A 351 -19.41 14.07 12.54
CA THR A 351 -19.77 15.24 13.34
C THR A 351 -21.08 15.86 12.86
N ARG A 352 -21.26 16.00 11.53
CA ARG A 352 -22.50 16.54 10.96
C ARG A 352 -23.71 15.64 11.22
N CYS A 353 -23.52 14.31 11.19
CA CYS A 353 -24.60 13.40 11.60
C CYS A 353 -25.07 13.68 13.03
N ASP A 354 -24.14 13.91 13.96
CA ASP A 354 -24.49 14.25 15.35
C ASP A 354 -25.16 15.62 15.47
N GLU A 355 -24.59 16.64 14.83
CA GLU A 355 -25.13 18.03 14.85
C GLU A 355 -26.54 18.11 14.24
N MET A 356 -26.86 17.28 13.26
CA MET A 356 -28.17 17.27 12.58
C MET A 356 -29.15 16.25 13.17
N GLY A 357 -28.75 15.61 14.26
CA GLY A 357 -29.63 14.69 15.00
C GLY A 357 -29.94 13.40 14.25
N VAL A 358 -29.03 12.91 13.39
CA VAL A 358 -29.11 11.57 12.83
C VAL A 358 -29.04 10.56 13.95
N ALA A 359 -30.00 9.64 13.99
CA ALA A 359 -30.01 8.63 15.04
C ALA A 359 -28.73 7.77 15.04
N PRO A 360 -28.12 7.51 16.22
CA PRO A 360 -26.88 6.75 16.32
C PRO A 360 -26.86 5.42 15.56
N PRO A 361 -27.96 4.63 15.51
CA PRO A 361 -28.00 3.41 14.70
C PRO A 361 -27.79 3.64 13.20
N ALA A 362 -28.43 4.66 12.63
CA ALA A 362 -28.29 5.00 11.21
C ALA A 362 -26.90 5.59 10.93
N ARG A 363 -26.41 6.48 11.80
CA ARG A 363 -25.06 7.03 11.70
C ARG A 363 -23.99 5.94 11.70
N ASP A 364 -24.09 4.97 12.62
CA ASP A 364 -23.14 3.86 12.72
C ASP A 364 -23.21 2.96 11.47
N GLU A 365 -24.40 2.76 10.89
CA GLU A 365 -24.57 2.06 9.62
C GLU A 365 -23.91 2.82 8.48
N PHE A 366 -24.16 4.12 8.33
CA PHE A 366 -23.54 4.96 7.28
C PHE A 366 -22.02 4.91 7.33
N VAL A 367 -21.44 5.03 8.51
CA VAL A 367 -19.98 4.98 8.63
C VAL A 367 -19.41 3.55 8.71
N GLY A 368 -20.25 2.53 8.86
CA GLY A 368 -19.82 1.15 9.03
C GLY A 368 -19.01 0.95 10.32
N HIS A 369 -19.49 1.49 11.42
CA HIS A 369 -18.98 1.18 12.75
C HIS A 369 -19.74 -0.02 13.32
N SER A 370 -19.00 -1.04 13.74
CA SER A 370 -19.58 -2.02 14.67
C SER A 370 -19.55 -1.40 16.05
N SER A 371 -20.69 -0.97 16.56
CA SER A 371 -20.81 -0.75 18.01
C SER A 371 -20.55 -2.13 18.65
N GLY A 372 -19.58 -2.23 19.55
CA GLY A 372 -19.21 -3.48 20.24
C GLY A 372 -20.30 -4.05 21.16
N VAL A 373 -21.54 -3.65 20.97
CA VAL A 373 -22.71 -4.04 21.73
C VAL A 373 -23.44 -5.13 20.96
N LEU A 374 -23.80 -6.21 21.62
CA LEU A 374 -24.61 -7.34 21.13
C LEU A 374 -25.86 -6.91 20.33
N THR A 375 -26.36 -5.71 20.54
CA THR A 375 -27.50 -5.11 19.83
C THR A 375 -27.34 -5.03 18.31
N ASN A 376 -26.11 -5.00 17.76
CA ASN A 376 -25.93 -4.96 16.30
C ASN A 376 -26.18 -6.31 15.62
N THR A 377 -26.11 -7.41 16.35
CA THR A 377 -26.38 -8.76 15.82
C THR A 377 -27.87 -8.95 15.48
N TYR A 378 -28.75 -8.12 16.02
CA TYR A 378 -30.20 -8.22 15.90
C TYR A 378 -30.81 -7.01 15.16
N ARG A 379 -30.01 -6.16 14.51
CA ARG A 379 -30.51 -5.00 13.76
C ARG A 379 -30.47 -5.28 12.27
N ASP A 380 -31.62 -5.20 11.67
CA ASP A 380 -31.81 -5.08 10.22
C ASP A 380 -32.55 -3.76 9.99
N LEU A 381 -31.80 -2.72 9.56
CA LEU A 381 -32.36 -1.38 9.36
C LEU A 381 -32.92 -1.31 7.95
N SER A 382 -34.22 -0.95 7.84
CA SER A 382 -34.85 -0.81 6.53
C SER A 382 -34.27 0.39 5.75
N GLU A 383 -34.28 0.30 4.43
CA GLU A 383 -33.88 1.40 3.54
C GLU A 383 -34.69 2.66 3.79
N GLU A 384 -35.99 2.54 4.04
CA GLU A 384 -36.87 3.66 4.38
C GLU A 384 -36.41 4.41 5.64
N TYR A 385 -36.01 3.65 6.67
CA TYR A 385 -35.44 4.23 7.89
C TYR A 385 -34.15 4.98 7.58
N LEU A 386 -33.25 4.38 6.78
CA LEU A 386 -31.98 4.99 6.42
C LEU A 386 -32.20 6.27 5.59
N LEU A 387 -33.12 6.26 4.64
CA LEU A 387 -33.48 7.44 3.84
C LEU A 387 -34.01 8.57 4.74
N ARG A 388 -34.96 8.26 5.62
CA ARG A 388 -35.53 9.25 6.57
C ARG A 388 -34.45 9.87 7.46
N GLU A 389 -33.51 9.07 7.97
CA GLU A 389 -32.41 9.59 8.76
C GLU A 389 -31.43 10.40 7.92
N GLY A 390 -31.18 9.99 6.67
CA GLY A 390 -30.35 10.72 5.72
C GLY A 390 -30.94 12.06 5.30
N GLU A 391 -32.26 12.22 5.24
CA GLU A 391 -32.91 13.50 4.95
C GLU A 391 -32.53 14.62 5.91
N LYS A 392 -32.23 14.29 7.17
CA LYS A 392 -31.77 15.27 8.16
C LYS A 392 -30.47 15.94 7.71
N LEU A 393 -29.62 15.23 6.97
CA LEU A 393 -28.37 15.77 6.43
C LEU A 393 -28.57 16.75 5.26
N ASN A 394 -29.77 16.89 4.74
CA ASN A 394 -30.07 17.91 3.74
C ASN A 394 -30.08 19.35 4.29
N ALA A 395 -30.01 19.50 5.61
CA ALA A 395 -29.81 20.78 6.30
C ALA A 395 -28.34 21.21 6.40
N TRP A 396 -27.42 20.35 5.99
CA TRP A 396 -25.95 20.57 6.02
C TRP A 396 -25.49 21.86 5.34
#